data_35ed2aac550cf1aa7f48ad63a32839ad
#
_entry.id   35ed2aac550cf1aa7f48ad63a32839ad
#
_cell.length_a   1.000
_cell.length_b   1.000
_cell.length_c   1.000
_cell.angle_alpha   90.00
_cell.angle_beta   90.00
_cell.angle_gamma   90.00
#
_symmetry.space_group_name_H-M   'P 1'
#
loop_
_entity.id
_entity.type
_entity.pdbx_description
1 polymer ?
#
loop_
_entity_poly.entity_id
_entity_poly.type
_entity_poly.pdbx_seq_one_letter_code
_entity_poly.pdbx_strand_id
1 'polypeptide(L)'
;MAEADYPWKVAWITGASGAICGEIARRLAAAGVTIAATARPGEKLDALAASSERIKSFPADVLKPDALKACVAKIESDLGAVDLALLGAGMYVPFDIRNIDLDGFHRTMALNVDGVINAVAAVLPSMLARQSGHLAIMGSMFGYAGWPGNGSYGASKAAVINLAESLKFELEGTGVDVTIINPGFVDTPLNASYDAKKKLYVMSKERCARKILERLGSKPYEIAFPPQVEGFLKTVRSLPRALSFPLARWFNRKTGA
;
A
#
# COMPACT_ATOMS: atom_id res chain seq x y z
N MET A 1 -11.86 24.71 -1.26
CA MET A 1 -11.48 23.70 -0.25
C MET A 1 -10.23 24.23 0.40
N ALA A 2 -10.21 24.38 1.73
CA ALA A 2 -8.99 24.78 2.44
C ALA A 2 -7.86 23.80 2.07
N GLU A 3 -6.67 24.33 1.75
CA GLU A 3 -5.47 23.51 1.55
C GLU A 3 -5.30 22.66 2.81
N ALA A 4 -5.32 21.33 2.63
CA ALA A 4 -5.06 20.43 3.74
C ALA A 4 -3.57 20.59 4.08
N ASP A 5 -3.28 21.11 5.25
CA ASP A 5 -1.92 21.26 5.76
C ASP A 5 -1.43 19.89 6.21
N TYR A 6 -0.62 19.24 5.38
CA TYR A 6 -0.01 17.95 5.72
C TYR A 6 1.30 18.17 6.49
N PRO A 7 1.62 17.31 7.47
CA PRO A 7 2.82 17.50 8.31
C PRO A 7 4.12 17.13 7.59
N TRP A 8 4.08 16.83 6.28
CA TRP A 8 5.23 16.38 5.50
C TRP A 8 5.67 17.42 4.47
N LYS A 9 6.97 17.62 4.37
CA LYS A 9 7.61 18.44 3.31
C LYS A 9 7.98 17.58 2.11
N VAL A 10 8.55 16.39 2.36
CA VAL A 10 8.97 15.43 1.34
C VAL A 10 8.29 14.09 1.56
N ALA A 11 7.60 13.58 0.54
CA ALA A 11 6.99 12.26 0.53
C ALA A 11 7.63 11.38 -0.55
N TRP A 12 8.19 10.25 -0.14
CA TRP A 12 8.64 9.19 -1.04
C TRP A 12 7.52 8.18 -1.27
N ILE A 13 7.19 7.90 -2.54
CA ILE A 13 6.08 7.01 -2.91
C ILE A 13 6.60 5.92 -3.83
N THR A 14 6.61 4.66 -3.36
CA THR A 14 6.90 3.50 -4.21
C THR A 14 5.63 3.02 -4.93
N GLY A 15 5.80 2.44 -6.12
CA GLY A 15 4.65 2.08 -6.96
C GLY A 15 3.89 3.32 -7.47
N ALA A 16 4.56 4.46 -7.57
CA ALA A 16 3.96 5.76 -7.92
C ALA A 16 3.27 5.76 -9.30
N SER A 17 3.68 4.92 -10.24
CA SER A 17 3.01 4.72 -11.54
C SER A 17 1.66 3.99 -11.43
N GLY A 18 1.32 3.44 -10.25
CA GLY A 18 0.04 2.80 -9.97
C GLY A 18 -1.10 3.79 -9.76
N ALA A 19 -2.34 3.33 -10.02
CA ALA A 19 -3.51 4.20 -10.02
C ALA A 19 -3.77 4.93 -8.69
N ILE A 20 -3.67 4.23 -7.55
CA ILE A 20 -3.92 4.82 -6.22
C ILE A 20 -2.75 5.70 -5.80
N CYS A 21 -1.52 5.18 -5.87
CA CYS A 21 -0.32 5.92 -5.47
C CYS A 21 -0.07 7.15 -6.33
N GLY A 22 -0.32 7.07 -7.65
CA GLY A 22 -0.23 8.22 -8.54
C GLY A 22 -1.28 9.30 -8.21
N GLU A 23 -2.48 8.91 -7.82
CA GLU A 23 -3.52 9.87 -7.41
C GLU A 23 -3.18 10.51 -6.05
N ILE A 24 -2.63 9.73 -5.09
CA ILE A 24 -2.11 10.27 -3.83
C ILE A 24 -0.97 11.27 -4.09
N ALA A 25 -0.04 10.92 -4.98
CA ALA A 25 1.09 11.79 -5.34
C ALA A 25 0.60 13.15 -5.87
N ARG A 26 -0.37 13.16 -6.82
CA ARG A 26 -0.92 14.41 -7.36
C ARG A 26 -1.61 15.26 -6.28
N ARG A 27 -2.38 14.63 -5.39
CA ARG A 27 -3.09 15.35 -4.31
C ARG A 27 -2.14 15.95 -3.29
N LEU A 28 -1.11 15.21 -2.88
CA LEU A 28 -0.09 15.71 -1.98
C LEU A 28 0.72 16.85 -2.63
N ALA A 29 1.09 16.70 -3.90
CA ALA A 29 1.76 17.74 -4.66
C ALA A 29 0.92 19.03 -4.78
N ALA A 30 -0.37 18.89 -5.05
CA ALA A 30 -1.32 20.02 -5.09
C ALA A 30 -1.47 20.72 -3.73
N ALA A 31 -1.25 19.99 -2.62
CA ALA A 31 -1.24 20.52 -1.25
C ALA A 31 0.16 21.03 -0.80
N GLY A 32 1.11 21.15 -1.72
CA GLY A 32 2.43 21.75 -1.42
C GLY A 32 3.53 20.76 -1.02
N VAL A 33 3.24 19.46 -0.90
CA VAL A 33 4.25 18.44 -0.57
C VAL A 33 5.12 18.14 -1.78
N THR A 34 6.44 18.05 -1.60
CA THR A 34 7.36 17.58 -2.64
C THR A 34 7.36 16.05 -2.70
N ILE A 35 7.18 15.49 -3.89
CA ILE A 35 7.02 14.06 -4.11
C ILE A 35 8.25 13.47 -4.80
N ALA A 36 8.86 12.50 -4.16
CA ALA A 36 9.81 11.58 -4.80
C ALA A 36 9.04 10.36 -5.30
N ALA A 37 8.74 10.31 -6.59
CA ALA A 37 7.95 9.26 -7.22
C ALA A 37 8.86 8.12 -7.68
N THR A 38 8.72 6.92 -7.10
CA THR A 38 9.51 5.75 -7.45
C THR A 38 8.65 4.64 -8.04
N ALA A 39 9.04 4.18 -9.21
CA ALA A 39 8.57 2.99 -9.89
C ALA A 39 9.66 2.52 -10.86
N ARG A 40 9.47 1.40 -11.55
CA ARG A 40 10.33 1.04 -12.68
C ARG A 40 10.24 2.12 -13.77
N PRO A 41 11.34 2.39 -14.49
CA PRO A 41 11.33 3.37 -15.59
C PRO A 41 10.23 3.09 -16.60
N GLY A 42 9.60 4.15 -17.13
CA GLY A 42 8.58 4.04 -18.16
C GLY A 42 7.59 5.21 -18.19
N GLU A 43 6.86 5.31 -19.30
CA GLU A 43 5.97 6.41 -19.64
C GLU A 43 5.00 6.85 -18.54
N LYS A 44 4.48 5.90 -17.74
CA LYS A 44 3.56 6.22 -16.63
C LYS A 44 4.22 7.00 -15.50
N LEU A 45 5.49 6.70 -15.20
CA LEU A 45 6.25 7.43 -14.19
C LEU A 45 6.61 8.82 -14.72
N ASP A 46 7.03 8.89 -15.98
CA ASP A 46 7.39 10.14 -16.64
C ASP A 46 6.18 11.08 -16.75
N ALA A 47 5.03 10.56 -17.17
CA ALA A 47 3.77 11.31 -17.21
C ALA A 47 3.32 11.79 -15.83
N LEU A 48 3.55 10.99 -14.78
CA LEU A 48 3.27 11.43 -13.40
C LEU A 48 4.19 12.59 -13.01
N ALA A 49 5.49 12.48 -13.26
CA ALA A 49 6.44 13.54 -12.95
C ALA A 49 6.14 14.83 -13.73
N ALA A 50 5.77 14.73 -15.00
CA ALA A 50 5.38 15.87 -15.82
C ALA A 50 4.08 16.56 -15.37
N SER A 51 3.25 15.91 -14.53
CA SER A 51 1.95 16.45 -14.10
C SER A 51 2.05 17.55 -13.03
N SER A 52 3.22 17.75 -12.40
CA SER A 52 3.47 18.80 -11.40
C SER A 52 4.95 19.00 -11.18
N GLU A 53 5.39 20.26 -11.04
CA GLU A 53 6.79 20.60 -10.69
C GLU A 53 7.20 20.04 -9.32
N ARG A 54 6.25 19.75 -8.43
CA ARG A 54 6.51 19.15 -7.12
C ARG A 54 6.68 17.64 -7.16
N ILE A 55 6.46 16.98 -8.31
CA ILE A 55 6.64 15.53 -8.47
C ILE A 55 7.95 15.30 -9.23
N LYS A 56 8.90 14.66 -8.56
CA LYS A 56 10.20 14.32 -9.13
C LYS A 56 10.32 12.81 -9.32
N SER A 57 10.82 12.38 -10.49
CA SER A 57 11.00 10.98 -10.83
C SER A 57 12.32 10.45 -10.26
N PHE A 58 12.23 9.37 -9.49
CA PHE A 58 13.36 8.61 -8.96
C PHE A 58 13.16 7.13 -9.31
N PRO A 59 13.48 6.72 -10.55
CA PRO A 59 13.21 5.37 -11.01
C PRO A 59 14.07 4.34 -10.28
N ALA A 60 13.43 3.30 -9.73
CA ALA A 60 14.08 2.16 -9.11
C ALA A 60 13.15 0.94 -9.09
N ASP A 61 13.76 -0.26 -9.04
CA ASP A 61 13.05 -1.51 -8.80
C ASP A 61 13.12 -1.86 -7.31
N VAL A 62 11.96 -1.99 -6.68
CA VAL A 62 11.85 -2.32 -5.25
C VAL A 62 12.40 -3.71 -4.91
N LEU A 63 12.62 -4.57 -5.91
CA LEU A 63 13.26 -5.88 -5.74
C LEU A 63 14.80 -5.81 -5.75
N LYS A 64 15.38 -4.62 -5.86
CA LYS A 64 16.82 -4.39 -5.86
C LYS A 64 17.22 -3.53 -4.65
N PRO A 65 17.59 -4.14 -3.51
CA PRO A 65 17.85 -3.43 -2.25
C PRO A 65 18.89 -2.31 -2.39
N ASP A 66 19.99 -2.57 -3.07
CA ASP A 66 21.06 -1.58 -3.22
C ASP A 66 20.63 -0.40 -4.11
N ALA A 67 19.83 -0.67 -5.16
CA ALA A 67 19.27 0.39 -5.98
C ALA A 67 18.27 1.27 -5.17
N LEU A 68 17.51 0.68 -4.25
CA LEU A 68 16.63 1.45 -3.35
C LEU A 68 17.40 2.29 -2.35
N LYS A 69 18.46 1.76 -1.75
CA LYS A 69 19.34 2.54 -0.86
C LYS A 69 19.95 3.74 -1.58
N ALA A 70 20.49 3.53 -2.79
CA ALA A 70 21.01 4.60 -3.62
C ALA A 70 19.92 5.61 -4.02
N CYS A 71 18.72 5.12 -4.32
CA CYS A 71 17.55 5.95 -4.64
C CYS A 71 17.18 6.86 -3.46
N VAL A 72 17.05 6.31 -2.25
CA VAL A 72 16.72 7.10 -1.05
C VAL A 72 17.82 8.10 -0.73
N ALA A 73 19.08 7.72 -0.80
CA ALA A 73 20.20 8.64 -0.59
C ALA A 73 20.17 9.82 -1.58
N LYS A 74 19.85 9.55 -2.86
CA LYS A 74 19.69 10.59 -3.87
C LYS A 74 18.47 11.48 -3.59
N ILE A 75 17.33 10.91 -3.17
CA ILE A 75 16.15 11.68 -2.78
C ILE A 75 16.48 12.63 -1.64
N GLU A 76 17.14 12.13 -0.60
CA GLU A 76 17.47 12.95 0.57
C GLU A 76 18.51 14.03 0.26
N SER A 77 19.45 13.76 -0.68
CA SER A 77 20.39 14.76 -1.19
C SER A 77 19.71 15.87 -2.00
N ASP A 78 18.76 15.50 -2.88
CA ASP A 78 18.17 16.43 -3.84
C ASP A 78 16.97 17.21 -3.25
N LEU A 79 16.19 16.58 -2.38
CA LEU A 79 14.89 17.10 -1.91
C LEU A 79 14.83 17.34 -0.39
N GLY A 80 15.78 16.78 0.35
CA GLY A 80 15.77 16.78 1.82
C GLY A 80 15.18 15.49 2.42
N ALA A 81 15.16 15.43 3.73
CA ALA A 81 14.74 14.25 4.50
C ALA A 81 13.34 13.76 4.11
N VAL A 82 13.19 12.44 3.95
CA VAL A 82 11.90 11.81 3.62
C VAL A 82 10.99 11.76 4.85
N ASP A 83 10.03 12.65 4.96
CA ASP A 83 9.09 12.70 6.09
C ASP A 83 8.05 11.58 6.04
N LEU A 84 7.53 11.28 4.84
CA LEU A 84 6.56 10.23 4.58
C LEU A 84 7.13 9.23 3.55
N ALA A 85 7.17 7.95 3.89
CA ALA A 85 7.40 6.87 2.93
C ALA A 85 6.10 6.09 2.71
N LEU A 86 5.43 6.32 1.56
CA LEU A 86 4.24 5.57 1.14
C LEU A 86 4.67 4.37 0.29
N LEU A 87 4.62 3.18 0.88
CA LEU A 87 5.09 1.93 0.29
C LEU A 87 3.95 1.21 -0.41
N GLY A 88 3.74 1.53 -1.70
CA GLY A 88 2.57 1.09 -2.47
C GLY A 88 2.89 0.24 -3.69
N ALA A 89 4.14 -0.16 -3.90
CA ALA A 89 4.49 -1.11 -4.94
C ALA A 89 3.81 -2.47 -4.68
N GLY A 90 3.17 -3.04 -5.70
CA GLY A 90 2.48 -4.31 -5.55
C GLY A 90 1.81 -4.78 -6.83
N MET A 91 1.46 -6.06 -6.85
CA MET A 91 0.74 -6.70 -7.95
C MET A 91 -0.30 -7.69 -7.45
N TYR A 92 -1.20 -8.05 -8.32
CA TYR A 92 -2.19 -9.10 -8.13
C TYR A 92 -2.09 -10.10 -9.30
N VAL A 93 -2.00 -11.37 -8.97
CA VAL A 93 -2.14 -12.48 -9.92
C VAL A 93 -3.31 -13.35 -9.45
N PRO A 94 -4.31 -13.65 -10.30
CA PRO A 94 -5.39 -14.53 -9.94
C PRO A 94 -4.86 -15.90 -9.48
N PHE A 95 -5.46 -16.48 -8.44
CA PHE A 95 -5.09 -17.78 -7.92
C PHE A 95 -6.16 -18.80 -8.26
N ASP A 96 -5.83 -19.73 -9.17
CA ASP A 96 -6.69 -20.87 -9.51
C ASP A 96 -6.11 -22.15 -8.89
N ILE A 97 -6.83 -22.73 -7.93
CA ILE A 97 -6.43 -23.98 -7.25
C ILE A 97 -6.33 -25.18 -8.22
N ARG A 98 -7.01 -25.14 -9.36
CA ARG A 98 -6.98 -26.20 -10.36
C ARG A 98 -5.76 -26.12 -11.29
N ASN A 99 -5.17 -24.92 -11.38
CA ASN A 99 -3.98 -24.66 -12.21
C ASN A 99 -3.14 -23.56 -11.52
N ILE A 100 -2.35 -23.98 -10.53
CA ILE A 100 -1.56 -23.05 -9.72
C ILE A 100 -0.39 -22.49 -10.54
N ASP A 101 -0.41 -21.19 -10.79
CA ASP A 101 0.73 -20.45 -11.36
C ASP A 101 1.77 -20.19 -10.24
N LEU A 102 2.76 -21.10 -10.12
CA LEU A 102 3.83 -20.94 -9.12
C LEU A 102 4.68 -19.70 -9.37
N ASP A 103 4.98 -19.39 -10.63
CA ASP A 103 5.75 -18.19 -10.97
C ASP A 103 4.99 -16.93 -10.61
N GLY A 104 3.68 -16.88 -10.89
CA GLY A 104 2.81 -15.79 -10.49
C GLY A 104 2.71 -15.67 -8.96
N PHE A 105 2.66 -16.80 -8.25
CA PHE A 105 2.69 -16.81 -6.78
C PHE A 105 3.99 -16.20 -6.26
N HIS A 106 5.14 -16.67 -6.73
CA HIS A 106 6.46 -16.17 -6.30
C HIS A 106 6.66 -14.69 -6.65
N ARG A 107 6.28 -14.26 -7.86
CA ARG A 107 6.34 -12.85 -8.24
C ARG A 107 5.47 -11.97 -7.34
N THR A 108 4.26 -12.45 -6.96
CA THR A 108 3.36 -11.72 -6.05
C THR A 108 3.97 -11.59 -4.66
N MET A 109 4.52 -12.67 -4.11
CA MET A 109 5.18 -12.64 -2.80
C MET A 109 6.39 -11.71 -2.82
N ALA A 110 7.28 -11.87 -3.79
CA ALA A 110 8.47 -11.03 -3.92
C ALA A 110 8.09 -9.53 -4.01
N LEU A 111 7.21 -9.14 -4.93
CA LEU A 111 6.90 -7.72 -5.10
C LEU A 111 6.15 -7.13 -3.90
N ASN A 112 5.17 -7.87 -3.36
CA ASN A 112 4.28 -7.35 -2.31
C ASN A 112 4.91 -7.42 -0.92
N VAL A 113 5.85 -8.33 -0.66
CA VAL A 113 6.48 -8.52 0.66
C VAL A 113 7.94 -8.05 0.62
N ASP A 114 8.81 -8.66 -0.22
CA ASP A 114 10.22 -8.28 -0.26
C ASP A 114 10.39 -6.85 -0.75
N GLY A 115 9.57 -6.40 -1.71
CA GLY A 115 9.56 -5.00 -2.15
C GLY A 115 9.25 -4.00 -1.03
N VAL A 116 8.36 -4.35 -0.10
CA VAL A 116 8.03 -3.52 1.07
C VAL A 116 9.19 -3.50 2.06
N ILE A 117 9.72 -4.67 2.46
CA ILE A 117 10.81 -4.70 3.44
C ILE A 117 12.09 -4.07 2.91
N ASN A 118 12.39 -4.22 1.61
CA ASN A 118 13.52 -3.53 0.97
C ASN A 118 13.37 -2.02 1.05
N ALA A 119 12.15 -1.50 0.82
CA ALA A 119 11.89 -0.07 0.92
C ALA A 119 11.98 0.43 2.37
N VAL A 120 11.46 -0.33 3.34
CA VAL A 120 11.65 -0.04 4.77
C VAL A 120 13.14 0.02 5.10
N ALA A 121 13.91 -1.01 4.72
CA ALA A 121 15.35 -1.07 4.99
C ALA A 121 16.15 0.07 4.35
N ALA A 122 15.66 0.63 3.24
CA ALA A 122 16.32 1.75 2.57
C ALA A 122 16.08 3.09 3.29
N VAL A 123 14.87 3.34 3.83
CA VAL A 123 14.51 4.65 4.38
C VAL A 123 14.57 4.73 5.91
N LEU A 124 14.34 3.62 6.60
CA LEU A 124 14.25 3.58 8.07
C LEU A 124 15.52 4.06 8.80
N PRO A 125 16.75 3.72 8.36
CA PRO A 125 17.96 4.19 9.06
C PRO A 125 18.03 5.72 9.21
N SER A 126 17.70 6.48 8.16
CA SER A 126 17.70 7.94 8.22
C SER A 126 16.56 8.49 9.09
N MET A 127 15.38 7.85 9.08
CA MET A 127 14.26 8.19 9.96
C MET A 127 14.61 7.99 11.44
N LEU A 128 15.24 6.86 11.77
CA LEU A 128 15.69 6.57 13.14
C LEU A 128 16.77 7.56 13.62
N ALA A 129 17.75 7.86 12.76
CA ALA A 129 18.83 8.78 13.10
C ALA A 129 18.33 10.18 13.46
N ARG A 130 17.24 10.65 12.81
CA ARG A 130 16.64 11.96 13.11
C ARG A 130 15.42 11.90 14.05
N GLN A 131 15.06 10.69 14.51
CA GLN A 131 13.91 10.43 15.38
C GLN A 131 12.59 11.02 14.83
N SER A 132 12.40 10.96 13.52
CA SER A 132 11.23 11.52 12.84
C SER A 132 11.02 10.81 11.50
N GLY A 133 9.79 10.40 11.24
CA GLY A 133 9.38 9.78 9.98
C GLY A 133 8.01 9.16 10.07
N HIS A 134 7.44 8.83 8.91
CA HIS A 134 6.18 8.11 8.81
C HIS A 134 6.25 7.03 7.72
N LEU A 135 6.14 5.79 8.10
CA LEU A 135 5.99 4.63 7.21
C LEU A 135 4.50 4.37 6.97
N ALA A 136 4.02 4.59 5.76
CA ALA A 136 2.66 4.29 5.34
C ALA A 136 2.69 3.10 4.36
N ILE A 137 2.17 1.94 4.76
CA ILE A 137 2.32 0.67 4.04
C ILE A 137 0.99 0.28 3.42
N MET A 138 0.97 0.00 2.10
CA MET A 138 -0.23 -0.43 1.39
C MET A 138 -0.50 -1.92 1.59
N GLY A 139 -1.37 -2.23 2.53
CA GLY A 139 -1.96 -3.54 2.74
C GLY A 139 -3.14 -3.82 1.80
N SER A 140 -4.11 -4.54 2.29
CA SER A 140 -5.43 -4.78 1.70
C SER A 140 -6.33 -5.48 2.71
N MET A 141 -7.64 -5.30 2.63
CA MET A 141 -8.60 -6.10 3.40
C MET A 141 -8.50 -7.61 3.11
N PHE A 142 -8.01 -8.01 1.93
CA PHE A 142 -7.73 -9.42 1.63
C PHE A 142 -6.63 -10.06 2.48
N GLY A 143 -5.85 -9.25 3.20
CA GLY A 143 -4.90 -9.75 4.19
C GLY A 143 -5.53 -10.16 5.53
N TYR A 144 -6.79 -9.79 5.82
CA TYR A 144 -7.43 -10.14 7.10
C TYR A 144 -7.88 -11.60 7.18
N ALA A 145 -8.37 -12.15 6.07
CA ALA A 145 -8.87 -13.51 6.02
C ALA A 145 -8.66 -14.14 4.64
N GLY A 146 -8.52 -15.47 4.60
CA GLY A 146 -8.43 -16.21 3.35
C GLY A 146 -9.71 -16.06 2.53
N TRP A 147 -9.56 -15.84 1.22
CA TRP A 147 -10.64 -15.63 0.28
C TRP A 147 -10.42 -16.41 -1.02
N PRO A 148 -11.46 -17.06 -1.59
CA PRO A 148 -11.30 -17.79 -2.85
C PRO A 148 -10.72 -16.91 -3.98
N GLY A 149 -9.81 -17.47 -4.78
CA GLY A 149 -9.16 -16.75 -5.87
C GLY A 149 -8.06 -15.75 -5.47
N ASN A 150 -7.77 -15.60 -4.18
CA ASN A 150 -6.79 -14.64 -3.63
C ASN A 150 -5.63 -15.31 -2.89
N GLY A 151 -5.28 -16.55 -3.19
CA GLY A 151 -4.28 -17.32 -2.45
C GLY A 151 -2.94 -16.58 -2.29
N SER A 152 -2.28 -16.22 -3.40
CA SER A 152 -0.99 -15.50 -3.37
C SER A 152 -1.13 -14.07 -2.83
N TYR A 153 -2.10 -13.32 -3.35
CA TYR A 153 -2.31 -11.94 -2.99
C TYR A 153 -2.72 -11.79 -1.52
N GLY A 154 -3.72 -12.57 -1.07
CA GLY A 154 -4.17 -12.55 0.32
C GLY A 154 -3.06 -12.93 1.29
N ALA A 155 -2.28 -13.98 0.98
CA ALA A 155 -1.12 -14.37 1.78
C ALA A 155 -0.07 -13.27 1.86
N SER A 156 0.27 -12.62 0.72
CA SER A 156 1.23 -11.52 0.71
C SER A 156 0.74 -10.31 1.52
N LYS A 157 -0.55 -9.98 1.46
CA LYS A 157 -1.11 -8.85 2.23
C LYS A 157 -1.29 -9.17 3.72
N ALA A 158 -1.51 -10.45 4.08
CA ALA A 158 -1.46 -10.89 5.47
C ALA A 158 -0.05 -10.75 6.06
N ALA A 159 0.99 -11.13 5.30
CA ALA A 159 2.38 -10.93 5.69
C ALA A 159 2.71 -9.45 5.91
N VAL A 160 2.27 -8.57 5.01
CA VAL A 160 2.51 -7.12 5.11
C VAL A 160 1.77 -6.49 6.30
N ILE A 161 0.54 -6.94 6.61
CA ILE A 161 -0.19 -6.48 7.80
C ILE A 161 0.56 -6.89 9.08
N ASN A 162 1.03 -8.15 9.15
CA ASN A 162 1.78 -8.63 10.30
C ASN A 162 3.13 -7.90 10.45
N LEU A 163 3.84 -7.66 9.33
CA LEU A 163 5.07 -6.87 9.34
C LEU A 163 4.83 -5.44 9.85
N ALA A 164 3.75 -4.78 9.40
CA ALA A 164 3.42 -3.43 9.85
C ALA A 164 3.09 -3.38 11.35
N GLU A 165 2.44 -4.44 11.87
CA GLU A 165 2.15 -4.59 13.30
C GLU A 165 3.45 -4.73 14.11
N SER A 166 4.39 -5.58 13.67
CA SER A 166 5.70 -5.73 14.29
C SER A 166 6.49 -4.43 14.29
N LEU A 167 6.55 -3.74 13.13
CA LEU A 167 7.21 -2.44 13.02
C LEU A 167 6.59 -1.40 13.95
N LYS A 168 5.26 -1.41 14.14
CA LYS A 168 4.59 -0.47 15.04
C LYS A 168 5.07 -0.63 16.49
N PHE A 169 5.23 -1.87 16.95
CA PHE A 169 5.76 -2.14 18.31
C PHE A 169 7.24 -1.80 18.44
N GLU A 170 8.05 -2.19 17.44
CA GLU A 170 9.51 -1.98 17.50
C GLU A 170 9.92 -0.51 17.38
N LEU A 171 9.09 0.30 16.72
CA LEU A 171 9.36 1.73 16.52
C LEU A 171 8.72 2.62 17.59
N GLU A 172 8.09 2.05 18.61
CA GLU A 172 7.53 2.81 19.71
C GLU A 172 8.62 3.62 20.44
N GLY A 173 8.37 4.93 20.64
CA GLY A 173 9.32 5.85 21.27
C GLY A 173 10.47 6.33 20.37
N THR A 174 10.59 5.85 19.12
CA THR A 174 11.67 6.26 18.20
C THR A 174 11.39 7.54 17.43
N GLY A 175 10.15 8.07 17.49
CA GLY A 175 9.71 9.20 16.67
C GLY A 175 9.32 8.81 15.24
N VAL A 176 9.32 7.51 14.88
CA VAL A 176 8.88 7.00 13.58
C VAL A 176 7.49 6.39 13.71
N ASP A 177 6.53 6.94 12.97
CA ASP A 177 5.15 6.43 12.94
C ASP A 177 4.97 5.33 11.89
N VAL A 178 4.03 4.43 12.14
CA VAL A 178 3.64 3.37 11.18
C VAL A 178 2.14 3.40 10.97
N THR A 179 1.71 3.46 9.71
CA THR A 179 0.32 3.30 9.28
C THR A 179 0.21 2.17 8.28
N ILE A 180 -0.67 1.20 8.54
CA ILE A 180 -1.10 0.22 7.54
C ILE A 180 -2.39 0.71 6.86
N ILE A 181 -2.43 0.67 5.53
CA ILE A 181 -3.57 1.11 4.72
C ILE A 181 -4.19 -0.11 4.06
N ASN A 182 -5.42 -0.43 4.44
CA ASN A 182 -6.13 -1.62 4.00
C ASN A 182 -7.40 -1.27 3.21
N PRO A 183 -7.29 -0.86 1.92
CA PRO A 183 -8.46 -0.62 1.08
C PRO A 183 -9.16 -1.92 0.71
N GLY A 184 -10.48 -1.83 0.49
CA GLY A 184 -11.27 -2.85 -0.21
C GLY A 184 -11.06 -2.75 -1.74
N PHE A 185 -12.10 -3.11 -2.50
CA PHE A 185 -12.04 -3.02 -3.96
C PHE A 185 -11.98 -1.57 -4.45
N VAL A 186 -10.96 -1.26 -5.23
CA VAL A 186 -10.77 0.02 -5.90
C VAL A 186 -10.70 -0.24 -7.41
N ASP A 187 -11.45 0.52 -8.19
CA ASP A 187 -11.43 0.39 -9.65
C ASP A 187 -10.06 0.83 -10.21
N THR A 188 -9.26 -0.18 -10.52
CA THR A 188 -7.87 -0.01 -10.98
C THR A 188 -7.49 -1.16 -11.91
N PRO A 189 -6.49 -0.94 -12.79
CA PRO A 189 -5.94 -2.02 -13.62
C PRO A 189 -5.42 -3.23 -12.82
N LEU A 190 -5.02 -3.03 -11.57
CA LEU A 190 -4.51 -4.09 -10.70
C LEU A 190 -5.51 -5.26 -10.55
N ASN A 191 -6.79 -4.96 -10.46
CA ASN A 191 -7.85 -5.95 -10.26
C ASN A 191 -8.78 -6.10 -11.48
N ALA A 192 -8.31 -5.72 -12.66
CA ALA A 192 -9.10 -5.86 -13.91
C ALA A 192 -9.46 -7.32 -14.23
N SER A 193 -8.57 -8.26 -13.86
CA SER A 193 -8.79 -9.70 -14.02
C SER A 193 -9.73 -10.32 -12.98
N TYR A 194 -10.09 -9.59 -11.92
CA TYR A 194 -11.05 -10.07 -10.91
C TYR A 194 -12.48 -9.94 -11.42
N ASP A 195 -13.29 -10.98 -11.23
CA ASP A 195 -14.69 -11.02 -11.69
C ASP A 195 -15.48 -9.83 -11.13
N ALA A 196 -16.02 -9.02 -12.05
CA ALA A 196 -16.74 -7.79 -11.68
C ALA A 196 -17.96 -8.07 -10.79
N LYS A 197 -18.63 -9.23 -10.96
CA LYS A 197 -19.78 -9.64 -10.16
C LYS A 197 -19.45 -9.93 -8.69
N LYS A 198 -18.15 -10.21 -8.42
CA LYS A 198 -17.63 -10.52 -7.09
C LYS A 198 -17.04 -9.33 -6.36
N LYS A 199 -16.97 -8.17 -7.01
CA LYS A 199 -16.44 -6.95 -6.41
C LYS A 199 -17.52 -6.27 -5.57
N LEU A 200 -17.30 -6.23 -4.25
CA LEU A 200 -18.21 -5.57 -3.32
C LEU A 200 -17.72 -4.14 -3.02
N TYR A 201 -18.67 -3.20 -3.01
CA TYR A 201 -18.40 -1.80 -2.61
C TYR A 201 -17.22 -1.16 -3.35
N VAL A 202 -17.15 -1.36 -4.68
CA VAL A 202 -16.09 -0.78 -5.53
C VAL A 202 -16.09 0.73 -5.42
N MET A 203 -14.93 1.32 -5.22
CA MET A 203 -14.76 2.77 -5.22
C MET A 203 -13.77 3.21 -6.30
N SER A 204 -13.87 4.46 -6.75
CA SER A 204 -12.89 5.03 -7.66
C SER A 204 -11.55 5.28 -6.97
N LYS A 205 -10.46 5.35 -7.74
CA LYS A 205 -9.12 5.66 -7.24
C LYS A 205 -9.07 7.04 -6.56
N GLU A 206 -9.83 8.01 -7.07
CA GLU A 206 -9.91 9.37 -6.53
C GLU A 206 -10.55 9.37 -5.13
N ARG A 207 -11.63 8.61 -4.95
CA ARG A 207 -12.30 8.45 -3.66
C ARG A 207 -11.41 7.68 -2.67
N CYS A 208 -10.71 6.65 -3.15
CA CYS A 208 -9.75 5.89 -2.35
C CYS A 208 -8.62 6.79 -1.84
N ALA A 209 -7.94 7.52 -2.73
CA ALA A 209 -6.85 8.43 -2.38
C ALA A 209 -7.31 9.51 -1.38
N ARG A 210 -8.50 10.11 -1.61
CA ARG A 210 -9.07 11.09 -0.69
C ARG A 210 -9.28 10.50 0.71
N LYS A 211 -9.92 9.31 0.83
CA LYS A 211 -10.14 8.65 2.12
C LYS A 211 -8.86 8.31 2.86
N ILE A 212 -7.81 7.94 2.13
CA ILE A 212 -6.48 7.72 2.72
C ILE A 212 -5.95 9.04 3.28
N LEU A 213 -5.92 10.08 2.47
CA LEU A 213 -5.31 11.37 2.84
C LEU A 213 -6.08 12.11 3.94
N GLU A 214 -7.41 11.99 4.00
CA GLU A 214 -8.24 12.54 5.09
C GLU A 214 -7.80 12.05 6.49
N ARG A 215 -7.16 10.90 6.58
CA ARG A 215 -6.75 10.29 7.85
C ARG A 215 -5.25 10.18 8.03
N LEU A 216 -4.48 10.08 6.92
CA LEU A 216 -3.06 9.77 6.97
C LEU A 216 -2.26 10.84 7.73
N GLY A 217 -2.67 12.11 7.65
CA GLY A 217 -2.02 13.22 8.36
C GLY A 217 -2.05 13.09 9.89
N SER A 218 -3.07 12.43 10.45
CA SER A 218 -3.16 12.14 11.89
C SER A 218 -2.39 10.90 12.33
N LYS A 219 -1.71 10.22 11.39
CA LYS A 219 -0.83 9.06 11.59
C LYS A 219 -1.47 7.91 12.39
N PRO A 220 -2.72 7.49 12.10
CA PRO A 220 -3.33 6.36 12.79
C PRO A 220 -2.56 5.08 12.45
N TYR A 221 -2.59 4.08 13.34
CA TYR A 221 -2.00 2.79 13.01
C TYR A 221 -2.67 2.15 11.78
N GLU A 222 -3.98 2.26 11.65
CA GLU A 222 -4.72 1.62 10.55
C GLU A 222 -5.70 2.57 9.86
N ILE A 223 -5.70 2.51 8.52
CA ILE A 223 -6.71 3.13 7.66
C ILE A 223 -7.35 2.02 6.83
N ALA A 224 -8.59 1.62 7.18
CA ALA A 224 -9.33 0.60 6.46
C ALA A 224 -10.70 1.13 6.02
N PHE A 225 -11.16 0.69 4.86
CA PHE A 225 -12.46 1.06 4.29
C PHE A 225 -12.85 0.13 3.12
N PRO A 226 -14.16 -0.14 2.86
CA PRO A 226 -15.32 0.39 3.57
C PRO A 226 -15.58 -0.32 4.90
N PRO A 227 -16.18 0.35 5.90
CA PRO A 227 -16.32 -0.19 7.25
C PRO A 227 -17.17 -1.46 7.33
N GLN A 228 -18.11 -1.65 6.41
CA GLN A 228 -18.96 -2.85 6.36
C GLN A 228 -18.12 -4.11 6.06
N VAL A 229 -17.20 -4.01 5.11
CA VAL A 229 -16.31 -5.12 4.73
C VAL A 229 -15.23 -5.32 5.80
N GLU A 230 -14.68 -4.23 6.32
CA GLU A 230 -13.71 -4.25 7.42
C GLU A 230 -14.25 -4.99 8.63
N GLY A 231 -15.40 -4.56 9.14
CA GLY A 231 -16.05 -5.16 10.33
C GLY A 231 -16.32 -6.64 10.13
N PHE A 232 -16.85 -7.03 8.95
CA PHE A 232 -17.09 -8.44 8.62
C PHE A 232 -15.80 -9.27 8.62
N LEU A 233 -14.75 -8.82 7.93
CA LEU A 233 -13.52 -9.58 7.81
C LEU A 233 -12.76 -9.67 9.14
N LYS A 234 -12.75 -8.60 9.94
CA LYS A 234 -12.19 -8.62 11.30
C LYS A 234 -12.95 -9.56 12.22
N THR A 235 -14.28 -9.60 12.12
CA THR A 235 -15.12 -10.58 12.85
C THR A 235 -14.77 -12.01 12.45
N VAL A 236 -14.71 -12.31 11.14
CA VAL A 236 -14.33 -13.64 10.64
C VAL A 236 -12.94 -14.04 11.16
N ARG A 237 -11.98 -13.10 11.20
CA ARG A 237 -10.63 -13.35 11.72
C ARG A 237 -10.62 -13.70 13.22
N SER A 238 -11.44 -13.02 14.02
CA SER A 238 -11.46 -13.14 15.48
C SER A 238 -12.22 -14.36 15.99
N LEU A 239 -13.12 -14.93 15.18
CA LEU A 239 -13.91 -16.09 15.57
C LEU A 239 -13.11 -17.40 15.51
N PRO A 240 -13.38 -18.37 16.40
CA PRO A 240 -12.90 -19.73 16.25
C PRO A 240 -13.23 -20.31 14.87
N ARG A 241 -12.34 -21.13 14.30
CA ARG A 241 -12.48 -21.65 12.92
C ARG A 241 -13.78 -22.41 12.68
N ALA A 242 -14.30 -23.08 13.72
CA ALA A 242 -15.60 -23.75 13.68
C ALA A 242 -16.77 -22.80 13.34
N LEU A 243 -16.68 -21.52 13.70
CA LEU A 243 -17.69 -20.51 13.44
C LEU A 243 -17.34 -19.64 12.21
N SER A 244 -16.07 -19.28 12.06
CA SER A 244 -15.63 -18.38 10.98
C SER A 244 -15.77 -19.00 9.60
N PHE A 245 -15.49 -20.30 9.42
CA PHE A 245 -15.59 -20.95 8.12
C PHE A 245 -17.04 -21.07 7.61
N PRO A 246 -18.04 -21.50 8.42
CA PRO A 246 -19.44 -21.46 8.00
C PRO A 246 -19.92 -20.05 7.66
N LEU A 247 -19.54 -19.03 8.45
CA LEU A 247 -19.91 -17.64 8.21
C LEU A 247 -19.30 -17.11 6.90
N ALA A 248 -18.00 -17.34 6.67
CA ALA A 248 -17.32 -16.95 5.44
C ALA A 248 -17.93 -17.66 4.21
N ARG A 249 -18.28 -18.94 4.35
CA ARG A 249 -18.93 -19.74 3.30
C ARG A 249 -20.33 -19.22 2.96
N TRP A 250 -21.12 -18.87 3.97
CA TRP A 250 -22.44 -18.26 3.80
C TRP A 250 -22.33 -16.92 3.06
N PHE A 251 -21.41 -16.06 3.49
CA PHE A 251 -21.18 -14.76 2.86
C PHE A 251 -20.76 -14.91 1.39
N ASN A 252 -19.82 -15.81 1.08
CA ASN A 252 -19.37 -16.09 -0.28
C ASN A 252 -20.53 -16.54 -1.19
N ARG A 253 -21.41 -17.44 -0.70
CA ARG A 253 -22.57 -17.89 -1.47
C ARG A 253 -23.56 -16.76 -1.75
N LYS A 254 -23.77 -15.88 -0.76
CA LYS A 254 -24.72 -14.75 -0.88
C LYS A 254 -24.21 -13.65 -1.80
N THR A 255 -22.90 -13.43 -1.86
CA THR A 255 -22.28 -12.36 -2.64
C THR A 255 -21.75 -12.84 -4.00
N GLY A 256 -21.76 -14.15 -4.26
CA GLY A 256 -21.18 -14.73 -5.47
C GLY A 256 -19.65 -14.63 -5.52
N ALA A 257 -19.03 -14.29 -4.39
CA ALA A 257 -17.59 -14.05 -4.27
C ALA A 257 -16.81 -15.36 -4.16
#